data_e6cdfd252bc367ed916a59467cca9538
#
_entry.id   e6cdfd252bc367ed916a59467cca9538
#
_cell.length_a   1.000
_cell.length_b   1.000
_cell.length_c   1.000
_cell.angle_alpha   90.00
_cell.angle_beta   90.00
_cell.angle_gamma   90.00
#
_symmetry.space_group_name_H-M   'P 1'
#
loop_
_entity.id
_entity.type
_entity.pdbx_description
1 polymer ?
#
loop_
_entity_poly.entity_id
_entity_poly.type
_entity_poly.pdbx_seq_one_letter_code
_entity_poly.pdbx_strand_id
1 'polypeptide(L)'
;MRFEIITIFPESLNGYFNSSILGRAQKDKKIKINLHNLRDFANDKHNKVDDKPFGGGPGMVLKIEPIIKAVEKINNAKTLPAAQKRIYGGRGKNQKNKIIVFSPSGKQFTQKMAQNWAKKFDNLILICGRYEGVDARVNKITKAE
;
A
#
# COMPACT_ATOMS: atom_id res chain seq x y z
N MET A 1 5.38 11.61 -8.95
CA MET A 1 5.34 10.23 -8.42
C MET A 1 4.29 10.11 -7.34
N ARG A 2 3.58 8.97 -7.24
CA ARG A 2 2.59 8.70 -6.17
C ARG A 2 3.03 7.55 -5.30
N PHE A 3 2.66 7.64 -4.03
CA PHE A 3 2.82 6.59 -3.04
C PHE A 3 1.45 6.24 -2.49
N GLU A 4 1.02 5.01 -2.67
CA GLU A 4 -0.23 4.46 -2.16
C GLU A 4 0.14 3.51 -1.02
N ILE A 5 -0.10 3.88 0.22
CA ILE A 5 0.37 3.15 1.39
C ILE A 5 -0.80 2.46 2.06
N ILE A 6 -0.79 1.13 2.07
CA ILE A 6 -1.80 0.30 2.71
C ILE A 6 -1.27 -0.06 4.11
N THR A 7 -2.01 0.32 5.14
CA THR A 7 -1.65 0.11 6.55
C THR A 7 -2.90 -0.05 7.41
N ILE A 8 -2.77 -0.62 8.60
CA ILE A 8 -3.87 -0.67 9.59
C ILE A 8 -3.89 0.55 10.54
N PHE A 9 -2.88 1.42 10.44
CA PHE A 9 -2.74 2.63 11.26
C PHE A 9 -2.34 3.85 10.41
N PRO A 10 -3.21 4.33 9.50
CA PRO A 10 -2.88 5.47 8.64
C PRO A 10 -2.64 6.75 9.44
N GLU A 11 -3.34 6.94 10.54
CA GLU A 11 -3.22 8.12 11.42
C GLU A 11 -1.82 8.27 12.02
N SER A 12 -1.13 7.18 12.34
CA SER A 12 0.23 7.20 12.89
C SER A 12 1.27 7.77 11.91
N LEU A 13 0.98 7.72 10.61
CA LEU A 13 1.87 8.17 9.55
C LEU A 13 1.59 9.60 9.08
N ASN A 14 0.40 10.13 9.36
CA ASN A 14 -0.04 11.44 8.87
C ASN A 14 0.89 12.58 9.29
N GLY A 15 1.29 12.63 10.55
CA GLY A 15 2.18 13.66 11.06
C GLY A 15 3.52 13.67 10.36
N TYR A 16 4.10 12.49 10.16
CA TYR A 16 5.38 12.32 9.49
C TYR A 16 5.34 12.75 8.02
N PHE A 17 4.35 12.28 7.27
CA PHE A 17 4.27 12.57 5.83
C PHE A 17 3.88 14.00 5.51
N ASN A 18 3.19 14.71 6.43
CA ASN A 18 2.82 16.09 6.22
C ASN A 18 3.84 17.10 6.76
N SER A 19 4.94 16.62 7.33
CA SER A 19 5.98 17.47 7.91
C SER A 19 7.24 17.58 7.03
N SER A 20 8.07 18.61 7.32
CA SER A 20 9.41 18.78 6.79
C SER A 20 9.53 18.64 5.25
N ILE A 21 10.50 17.87 4.79
CA ILE A 21 10.83 17.68 3.36
C ILE A 21 9.65 17.02 2.60
N LEU A 22 9.01 16.01 3.19
CA LEU A 22 7.89 15.31 2.55
C LEU A 22 6.66 16.21 2.41
N GLY A 23 6.35 16.99 3.45
CA GLY A 23 5.27 17.97 3.39
C GLY A 23 5.50 19.04 2.32
N ARG A 24 6.73 19.56 2.20
CA ARG A 24 7.10 20.50 1.14
C ARG A 24 6.97 19.88 -0.26
N ALA A 25 7.50 18.67 -0.43
CA ALA A 25 7.43 17.97 -1.72
C ALA A 25 5.97 17.71 -2.17
N GLN A 26 5.05 17.48 -1.24
CA GLN A 26 3.62 17.36 -1.52
C GLN A 26 2.99 18.72 -1.88
N LYS A 27 3.30 19.78 -1.15
CA LYS A 27 2.86 21.16 -1.46
C LYS A 27 3.31 21.59 -2.85
N ASP A 28 4.54 21.28 -3.20
CA ASP A 28 5.13 21.54 -4.53
C ASP A 28 4.64 20.58 -5.61
N LYS A 29 3.71 19.68 -5.29
CA LYS A 29 3.13 18.67 -6.21
C LYS A 29 4.17 17.74 -6.86
N LYS A 30 5.38 17.63 -6.29
CA LYS A 30 6.44 16.70 -6.76
C LYS A 30 6.10 15.26 -6.46
N ILE A 31 5.46 15.02 -5.31
CA ILE A 31 4.96 13.72 -4.90
C ILE A 31 3.53 13.84 -4.40
N LYS A 32 2.82 12.72 -4.37
CA LYS A 32 1.53 12.57 -3.69
C LYS A 32 1.56 11.30 -2.85
N ILE A 33 1.21 11.42 -1.57
CA ILE A 33 1.12 10.30 -0.64
C ILE A 33 -0.35 10.12 -0.26
N ASN A 34 -0.88 8.91 -0.48
CA ASN A 34 -2.23 8.53 -0.08
C ASN A 34 -2.13 7.37 0.92
N LEU A 35 -2.79 7.51 2.05
CA LEU A 35 -2.88 6.48 3.07
C LEU A 35 -4.20 5.75 2.95
N HIS A 36 -4.17 4.42 2.98
CA HIS A 36 -5.34 3.55 2.89
C HIS A 36 -5.42 2.70 4.15
N ASN A 37 -6.52 2.83 4.87
CA ASN A 37 -6.78 1.94 5.99
C ASN A 37 -7.18 0.55 5.46
N LEU A 38 -6.40 -0.47 5.80
CA LEU A 38 -6.69 -1.83 5.37
C LEU A 38 -8.05 -2.33 5.88
N ARG A 39 -8.51 -1.82 7.02
CA ARG A 39 -9.81 -2.19 7.61
C ARG A 39 -11.00 -1.79 6.73
N ASP A 40 -10.87 -0.76 5.88
CA ASP A 40 -11.91 -0.33 4.94
C ASP A 40 -12.17 -1.35 3.81
N PHE A 41 -11.32 -2.37 3.71
CA PHE A 41 -11.40 -3.46 2.72
C PHE A 41 -11.79 -4.81 3.33
N ALA A 42 -12.03 -4.85 4.63
CA ALA A 42 -12.54 -6.04 5.31
C ALA A 42 -14.00 -6.32 4.91
N ASN A 43 -14.40 -7.60 4.94
CA ASN A 43 -15.75 -8.03 4.54
C ASN A 43 -16.69 -8.27 5.71
N ASP A 44 -16.18 -8.21 6.92
CA ASP A 44 -16.95 -8.54 8.10
C ASP A 44 -17.38 -7.29 8.88
N LYS A 45 -18.40 -7.43 9.70
CA LYS A 45 -18.97 -6.35 10.54
C LYS A 45 -17.94 -5.73 11.51
N HIS A 46 -16.90 -6.47 11.86
CA HIS A 46 -15.87 -6.04 12.80
C HIS A 46 -14.61 -5.50 12.13
N ASN A 47 -14.61 -5.38 10.81
CA ASN A 47 -13.46 -4.92 10.01
C ASN A 47 -12.15 -5.68 10.33
N LYS A 48 -12.27 -7.01 10.51
CA LYS A 48 -11.17 -7.89 10.90
C LYS A 48 -10.23 -8.13 9.71
N VAL A 49 -8.97 -7.75 9.86
CA VAL A 49 -7.95 -7.84 8.81
C VAL A 49 -6.85 -8.84 9.10
N ASP A 50 -6.95 -9.52 10.23
CA ASP A 50 -5.96 -10.47 10.74
C ASP A 50 -6.59 -11.81 11.10
N ASP A 51 -5.79 -12.89 11.12
CA ASP A 51 -6.21 -14.24 11.48
C ASP A 51 -5.03 -15.02 12.09
N LYS A 52 -5.33 -16.19 12.65
CA LYS A 52 -4.31 -17.09 13.18
C LYS A 52 -3.39 -17.59 12.07
N PRO A 53 -2.09 -17.81 12.35
CA PRO A 53 -1.17 -18.42 11.40
C PRO A 53 -1.63 -19.82 10.97
N PHE A 54 -1.48 -20.16 9.69
CA PHE A 54 -1.90 -21.47 9.15
C PHE A 54 -1.21 -22.67 9.81
N GLY A 55 0.00 -22.49 10.33
CA GLY A 55 0.75 -23.54 11.03
C GLY A 55 0.43 -23.62 12.52
N GLY A 56 -0.52 -22.84 13.02
CA GLY A 56 -0.73 -22.66 14.46
C GLY A 56 0.36 -21.83 15.13
N GLY A 57 0.37 -21.78 16.45
CA GLY A 57 1.30 -20.97 17.24
C GLY A 57 0.72 -19.63 17.68
N PRO A 58 1.48 -18.86 18.47
CA PRO A 58 1.07 -17.54 18.95
C PRO A 58 1.15 -16.49 17.83
N GLY A 59 0.43 -15.39 18.03
CA GLY A 59 0.43 -14.26 17.09
C GLY A 59 -0.69 -14.32 16.06
N MET A 60 -0.66 -13.35 15.16
CA MET A 60 -1.65 -13.13 14.10
C MET A 60 -0.94 -12.79 12.79
N VAL A 61 -1.59 -13.00 11.66
CA VAL A 61 -1.10 -12.59 10.34
C VAL A 61 -2.17 -11.77 9.62
N LEU A 62 -1.75 -10.81 8.80
CA LEU A 62 -2.69 -10.05 7.98
C LEU A 62 -3.29 -10.94 6.88
N LYS A 63 -4.62 -10.91 6.79
CA LYS A 63 -5.39 -11.65 5.79
C LYS A 63 -5.10 -11.18 4.39
N ILE A 64 -5.17 -12.11 3.46
CA ILE A 64 -4.95 -11.86 2.04
C ILE A 64 -6.08 -11.05 1.41
N GLU A 65 -7.35 -11.34 1.73
CA GLU A 65 -8.51 -10.78 1.05
C GLU A 65 -8.60 -9.25 1.14
N PRO A 66 -8.45 -8.61 2.33
CA PRO A 66 -8.45 -7.16 2.42
C PRO A 66 -7.32 -6.51 1.62
N ILE A 67 -6.14 -7.14 1.60
CA ILE A 67 -4.97 -6.63 0.88
C ILE A 67 -5.21 -6.68 -0.64
N ILE A 68 -5.69 -7.81 -1.16
CA ILE A 68 -5.99 -7.94 -2.59
C ILE A 68 -7.04 -6.91 -3.02
N LYS A 69 -8.12 -6.75 -2.25
CA LYS A 69 -9.16 -5.73 -2.53
C LYS A 69 -8.60 -4.31 -2.53
N ALA A 70 -7.73 -3.98 -1.56
CA ALA A 70 -7.09 -2.68 -1.51
C ALA A 70 -6.24 -2.44 -2.77
N VAL A 71 -5.40 -3.42 -3.14
CA VAL A 71 -4.55 -3.34 -4.34
C VAL A 71 -5.39 -3.22 -5.61
N GLU A 72 -6.43 -4.03 -5.75
CA GLU A 72 -7.34 -3.99 -6.91
C GLU A 72 -8.03 -2.63 -7.02
N LYS A 73 -8.59 -2.12 -5.92
CA LYS A 73 -9.23 -0.81 -5.90
C LYS A 73 -8.26 0.30 -6.28
N ILE A 74 -7.04 0.26 -5.77
CA ILE A 74 -5.98 1.20 -6.12
C ILE A 74 -5.60 1.06 -7.61
N ASN A 75 -5.47 -0.14 -8.14
CA ASN A 75 -5.15 -0.39 -9.55
C ASN A 75 -6.29 -0.02 -10.49
N ASN A 76 -7.54 -0.31 -10.11
CA ASN A 76 -8.74 -0.12 -10.93
C ASN A 76 -9.41 1.25 -10.75
N ALA A 77 -8.70 2.25 -10.23
CA ALA A 77 -9.25 3.58 -9.98
C ALA A 77 -9.88 4.28 -11.20
N LYS A 78 -9.76 3.69 -12.41
CA LYS A 78 -10.45 4.15 -13.63
C LYS A 78 -11.97 3.97 -13.58
N THR A 79 -12.44 2.94 -12.89
CA THR A 79 -13.87 2.55 -12.82
C THR A 79 -14.61 3.20 -11.66
N LEU A 80 -13.93 3.98 -10.82
CA LEU A 80 -14.50 4.55 -9.60
C LEU A 80 -15.39 5.77 -9.89
N PRO A 81 -16.47 6.01 -9.09
CA PRO A 81 -17.29 7.21 -9.13
C PRO A 81 -16.44 8.49 -8.96
N ALA A 82 -16.92 9.62 -9.51
CA ALA A 82 -16.18 10.88 -9.54
C ALA A 82 -15.65 11.35 -8.16
N ALA A 83 -16.42 11.14 -7.09
CA ALA A 83 -16.01 11.45 -5.72
C ALA A 83 -14.80 10.64 -5.26
N GLN A 84 -14.75 9.35 -5.61
CA GLN A 84 -13.64 8.46 -5.28
C GLN A 84 -12.45 8.66 -6.22
N LYS A 85 -12.65 9.11 -7.46
CA LYS A 85 -11.56 9.53 -8.36
C LYS A 85 -10.73 10.68 -7.79
N ARG A 86 -11.28 11.52 -6.92
CA ARG A 86 -10.52 12.56 -6.21
C ARG A 86 -9.47 11.99 -5.26
N ILE A 87 -9.78 10.90 -4.61
CA ILE A 87 -8.89 10.22 -3.63
C ILE A 87 -7.88 9.35 -4.39
N TYR A 88 -8.38 8.49 -5.26
CA TYR A 88 -7.59 7.52 -6.02
C TYR A 88 -7.07 8.06 -7.37
N GLY A 89 -7.51 9.20 -7.76
CA GLY A 89 -7.26 10.19 -8.79
C GLY A 89 -6.64 9.81 -10.12
N GLY A 90 -7.35 10.17 -11.19
CA GLY A 90 -6.87 10.49 -12.55
C GLY A 90 -5.64 9.74 -13.08
N ARG A 91 -5.73 8.42 -13.31
CA ARG A 91 -4.63 7.66 -13.92
C ARG A 91 -4.73 7.72 -15.44
N GLY A 92 -3.65 8.17 -16.07
CA GLY A 92 -3.48 8.03 -17.52
C GLY A 92 -3.53 6.55 -17.96
N LYS A 93 -3.80 6.29 -19.23
CA LYS A 93 -4.00 4.94 -19.79
C LYS A 93 -2.81 3.96 -19.60
N ASN A 94 -1.59 4.44 -19.29
CA ASN A 94 -0.35 3.66 -19.29
C ASN A 94 0.53 3.85 -18.03
N GLN A 95 -0.07 4.08 -16.84
CA GLN A 95 0.74 4.25 -15.63
C GLN A 95 1.37 2.93 -15.18
N LYS A 96 2.67 2.96 -14.92
CA LYS A 96 3.44 1.83 -14.43
C LYS A 96 3.40 1.79 -12.90
N ASN A 97 2.76 0.78 -12.35
CA ASN A 97 2.67 0.55 -10.91
C ASN A 97 3.70 -0.50 -10.48
N LYS A 98 4.27 -0.33 -9.29
CA LYS A 98 5.03 -1.35 -8.59
C LYS A 98 4.41 -1.60 -7.24
N ILE A 99 4.22 -2.87 -6.89
CA ILE A 99 3.69 -3.31 -5.60
C ILE A 99 4.87 -3.82 -4.77
N ILE A 100 4.93 -3.41 -3.52
CA ILE A 100 6.02 -3.71 -2.60
C ILE A 100 5.40 -4.15 -1.28
N VAL A 101 5.85 -5.30 -0.76
CA VAL A 101 5.51 -5.78 0.58
C VAL A 101 6.73 -5.65 1.47
N PHE A 102 6.60 -4.93 2.57
CA PHE A 102 7.67 -4.88 3.56
C PHE A 102 7.69 -6.17 4.38
N SER A 103 8.82 -6.87 4.34
CA SER A 103 9.03 -8.15 5.02
C SER A 103 10.46 -8.26 5.55
N PRO A 104 10.66 -8.88 6.72
CA PRO A 104 12.01 -9.16 7.23
C PRO A 104 12.84 -10.07 6.31
N SER A 105 12.18 -10.96 5.55
CA SER A 105 12.81 -11.86 4.58
C SER A 105 13.02 -11.24 3.19
N GLY A 106 12.63 -9.97 3.01
CA GLY A 106 12.75 -9.25 1.75
C GLY A 106 14.19 -8.84 1.43
N LYS A 107 14.40 -8.39 0.20
CA LYS A 107 15.66 -7.77 -0.20
C LYS A 107 15.83 -6.44 0.51
N GLN A 108 17.05 -6.15 0.96
CA GLN A 108 17.35 -4.85 1.54
C GLN A 108 17.11 -3.72 0.53
N PHE A 109 16.33 -2.73 0.94
CA PHE A 109 16.07 -1.55 0.12
C PHE A 109 17.31 -0.64 0.06
N THR A 110 17.73 -0.29 -1.15
CA THR A 110 18.94 0.51 -1.39
C THR A 110 18.62 1.81 -2.12
N GLN A 111 19.50 2.80 -1.99
CA GLN A 111 19.39 4.05 -2.75
C GLN A 111 19.35 3.83 -4.28
N LYS A 112 20.09 2.86 -4.78
CA LYS A 112 20.08 2.48 -6.20
C LYS A 112 18.69 1.97 -6.63
N MET A 113 18.02 1.18 -5.77
CA MET A 113 16.62 0.75 -6.02
C MET A 113 15.69 1.95 -6.03
N ALA A 114 15.79 2.86 -5.06
CA ALA A 114 14.96 4.07 -4.99
C ALA A 114 15.07 4.90 -6.28
N GLN A 115 16.29 5.17 -6.72
CA GLN A 115 16.55 5.93 -7.95
C GLN A 115 16.01 5.24 -9.20
N ASN A 116 16.18 3.93 -9.31
CA ASN A 116 15.67 3.14 -10.43
C ASN A 116 14.13 3.14 -10.45
N TRP A 117 13.50 2.96 -9.29
CA TRP A 117 12.04 2.95 -9.20
C TRP A 117 11.44 4.32 -9.50
N ALA A 118 12.08 5.39 -9.03
CA ALA A 118 11.64 6.76 -9.33
C ALA A 118 11.64 7.08 -10.83
N LYS A 119 12.56 6.49 -11.61
CA LYS A 119 12.63 6.63 -13.08
C LYS A 119 11.66 5.71 -13.83
N LYS A 120 11.38 4.52 -13.27
CA LYS A 120 10.69 3.43 -13.98
C LYS A 120 9.19 3.39 -13.70
N PHE A 121 8.74 3.84 -12.52
CA PHE A 121 7.36 3.71 -12.08
C PHE A 121 6.74 5.08 -11.76
N ASP A 122 5.46 5.19 -12.04
CA ASP A 122 4.66 6.38 -11.74
C ASP A 122 4.06 6.30 -10.34
N ASN A 123 3.74 5.06 -9.89
CA ASN A 123 3.15 4.78 -8.59
C ASN A 123 3.86 3.63 -7.91
N LEU A 124 4.06 3.78 -6.60
CA LEU A 124 4.44 2.70 -5.69
C LEU A 124 3.28 2.39 -4.77
N ILE A 125 2.85 1.13 -4.73
CA ILE A 125 1.86 0.61 -3.79
C ILE A 125 2.64 -0.11 -2.70
N LEU A 126 2.65 0.46 -1.51
CA LEU A 126 3.43 -0.01 -0.37
C LEU A 126 2.50 -0.72 0.61
N ILE A 127 2.72 -2.00 0.85
CA ILE A 127 1.95 -2.79 1.81
C ILE A 127 2.77 -2.89 3.09
N CYS A 128 2.31 -2.18 4.12
CA CYS A 128 2.94 -2.17 5.44
C CYS A 128 2.35 -3.30 6.28
N GLY A 129 3.15 -4.33 6.53
CA GLY A 129 2.80 -5.45 7.39
C GLY A 129 2.69 -5.04 8.86
N ARG A 130 2.01 -5.89 9.64
CA ARG A 130 1.88 -5.81 11.10
C ARG A 130 1.79 -7.24 11.64
N TYR A 131 1.85 -7.38 12.97
CA TYR A 131 1.84 -8.68 13.65
C TYR A 131 3.02 -9.56 13.21
N GLU A 132 2.80 -10.87 13.04
CA GLU A 132 3.82 -11.81 12.53
C GLU A 132 4.06 -11.69 11.01
N GLY A 133 3.38 -10.78 10.34
CA GLY A 133 3.58 -10.48 8.93
C GLY A 133 2.32 -10.52 8.09
N VAL A 134 2.54 -10.68 6.80
CA VAL A 134 1.51 -10.74 5.76
C VAL A 134 1.46 -12.15 5.18
N ASP A 135 0.27 -12.65 4.88
CA ASP A 135 0.09 -13.95 4.21
C ASP A 135 0.98 -14.01 2.95
N ALA A 136 1.84 -15.02 2.88
CA ALA A 136 2.84 -15.18 1.81
C ALA A 136 2.22 -15.27 0.40
N ARG A 137 0.93 -15.64 0.30
CA ARG A 137 0.21 -15.69 -0.98
C ARG A 137 0.03 -14.31 -1.60
N VAL A 138 0.07 -13.24 -0.80
CA VAL A 138 -0.01 -11.85 -1.29
C VAL A 138 1.05 -11.58 -2.34
N ASN A 139 2.31 -11.99 -2.09
CA ASN A 139 3.40 -11.77 -3.04
C ASN A 139 3.16 -12.46 -4.39
N LYS A 140 2.63 -13.70 -4.37
CA LYS A 140 2.34 -14.46 -5.58
C LYS A 140 1.21 -13.84 -6.40
N ILE A 141 0.12 -13.45 -5.74
CA ILE A 141 -1.10 -12.93 -6.40
C ILE A 141 -0.87 -11.50 -6.90
N THR A 142 -0.25 -10.64 -6.09
CA THR A 142 -0.03 -9.24 -6.47
C THR A 142 1.21 -9.03 -7.33
N LYS A 143 2.05 -10.06 -7.51
CA LYS A 143 3.40 -9.96 -8.10
C LYS A 143 4.25 -8.89 -7.40
N ALA A 144 4.10 -8.81 -6.07
CA ALA A 144 4.88 -7.89 -5.24
C ALA A 144 6.33 -8.36 -5.10
N GLU A 145 7.21 -7.40 -4.87
CA GLU A 145 8.60 -7.63 -4.43
C GLU A 145 8.73 -7.38 -2.94
#